data_ace01df7331d3904fce6a4ba668b2455
#
_entry.id   ace01df7331d3904fce6a4ba668b2455
#
_cell.length_a   1.000
_cell.length_b   1.000
_cell.length_c   1.000
_cell.angle_alpha   90.00
_cell.angle_beta   90.00
_cell.angle_gamma   90.00
#
_symmetry.space_group_name_H-M   'P 1'
#
loop_
_entity.id
_entity.type
_entity.pdbx_description
1 polymer ?
#
loop_
_entity_poly.entity_id
_entity_poly.type
_entity_poly.pdbx_seq_one_letter_code
_entity_poly.pdbx_strand_id
1 'polypeptide(L)'
;HISISSAIAPVEWKGTKINVIDVPGYFDFIGEMIGALRVVKTAGIVVGSVSGLTVGAEKAWANSVKNNVCRMFIVNRMDAENANYQKVVDQLRDKFGTSVVPMLLPIGSGASFKGVVNVLENKAFEGTGKGLKEIPVPADMADEIATAMEEITEAAAGADDELMMKYLEGEE
;
A
#
# COMPACT_ATOMS: atom_id res chain seq x y z
N HIS A 1 -17.38 -2.15 -16.30
CA HIS A 1 -17.18 -0.69 -16.21
C HIS A 1 -15.70 -0.40 -16.26
N ILE A 2 -15.29 0.58 -17.05
CA ILE A 2 -13.92 1.08 -17.15
C ILE A 2 -13.93 2.60 -17.02
N SER A 3 -12.89 3.19 -16.39
CA SER A 3 -12.68 4.63 -16.36
C SER A 3 -12.05 5.09 -17.68
N ILE A 4 -12.52 6.20 -18.22
CA ILE A 4 -12.02 6.82 -19.46
C ILE A 4 -11.31 8.15 -19.14
N SER A 5 -11.79 8.86 -18.13
CA SER A 5 -11.25 10.13 -17.63
C SER A 5 -11.03 10.09 -16.14
N SER A 6 -10.18 10.99 -15.66
CA SER A 6 -9.93 11.15 -14.23
C SER A 6 -11.16 11.67 -13.48
N ALA A 7 -11.34 11.23 -12.25
CA ALA A 7 -12.37 11.70 -11.33
C ALA A 7 -11.74 12.19 -10.02
N ILE A 8 -12.31 13.26 -9.43
CA ILE A 8 -11.84 13.82 -8.16
C ILE A 8 -12.89 13.51 -7.09
N ALA A 9 -12.44 12.85 -6.01
CA ALA A 9 -13.25 12.54 -4.85
C ALA A 9 -12.65 13.20 -3.59
N PRO A 10 -13.21 14.31 -3.11
CA PRO A 10 -12.77 14.93 -1.86
C PRO A 10 -13.28 14.13 -0.66
N VAL A 11 -12.40 13.90 0.31
CA VAL A 11 -12.71 13.22 1.57
C VAL A 11 -12.21 14.08 2.72
N GLU A 12 -12.99 14.20 3.79
CA GLU A 12 -12.55 14.79 5.05
C GLU A 12 -12.29 13.70 6.08
N TRP A 13 -11.08 13.68 6.64
CA TRP A 13 -10.67 12.72 7.65
C TRP A 13 -9.88 13.41 8.76
N LYS A 14 -10.32 13.27 10.00
CA LYS A 14 -9.67 13.84 11.20
C LYS A 14 -9.28 15.33 11.01
N GLY A 15 -10.18 16.15 10.44
CA GLY A 15 -9.94 17.56 10.18
C GLY A 15 -9.03 17.88 8.98
N THR A 16 -8.59 16.87 8.26
CA THR A 16 -7.76 17.03 7.06
C THR A 16 -8.58 16.73 5.80
N LYS A 17 -8.53 17.64 4.82
CA LYS A 17 -9.11 17.42 3.50
C LYS A 17 -8.15 16.64 2.62
N ILE A 18 -8.58 15.49 2.15
CA ILE A 18 -7.85 14.62 1.23
C ILE A 18 -8.56 14.66 -0.12
N ASN A 19 -7.84 15.05 -1.18
CA ASN A 19 -8.37 14.99 -2.53
C ASN A 19 -7.82 13.73 -3.20
N VAL A 20 -8.68 12.75 -3.45
CA VAL A 20 -8.33 11.54 -4.21
C VAL A 20 -8.62 11.78 -5.68
N ILE A 21 -7.64 11.53 -6.54
CA ILE A 21 -7.80 11.55 -7.99
C ILE A 21 -7.78 10.11 -8.48
N ASP A 22 -8.92 9.58 -8.90
CA ASP A 22 -9.00 8.28 -9.57
C ASP A 22 -8.66 8.45 -11.04
N VAL A 23 -7.70 7.68 -11.52
CA VAL A 23 -7.23 7.74 -12.92
C VAL A 23 -7.49 6.42 -13.63
N PRO A 24 -7.78 6.45 -14.95
CA PRO A 24 -7.95 5.23 -15.75
C PRO A 24 -6.71 4.33 -15.68
N GLY A 25 -6.93 3.01 -15.56
CA GLY A 25 -5.85 2.01 -15.55
C GLY A 25 -5.43 1.53 -16.94
N TYR A 26 -6.15 1.86 -18.00
CA TYR A 26 -5.82 1.44 -19.36
C TYR A 26 -4.77 2.35 -19.99
N PHE A 27 -3.88 1.75 -20.77
CA PHE A 27 -2.76 2.46 -21.43
C PHE A 27 -3.19 3.56 -22.40
N ASP A 28 -4.33 3.39 -23.03
CA ASP A 28 -4.89 4.38 -23.95
C ASP A 28 -5.13 5.74 -23.27
N PHE A 29 -5.30 5.73 -21.95
CA PHE A 29 -5.57 6.91 -21.13
C PHE A 29 -4.37 7.32 -20.23
N ILE A 30 -3.15 6.92 -20.57
CA ILE A 30 -1.95 7.22 -19.76
C ILE A 30 -1.73 8.71 -19.51
N GLY A 31 -2.21 9.57 -20.41
CA GLY A 31 -2.16 11.02 -20.27
C GLY A 31 -2.87 11.53 -19.01
N GLU A 32 -3.97 10.89 -18.61
CA GLU A 32 -4.72 11.20 -17.39
C GLU A 32 -3.85 10.98 -16.14
N MET A 33 -3.16 9.84 -16.08
CA MET A 33 -2.22 9.53 -14.99
C MET A 33 -1.07 10.53 -14.93
N ILE A 34 -0.46 10.88 -16.07
CA ILE A 34 0.64 11.84 -16.14
C ILE A 34 0.18 13.22 -15.68
N GLY A 35 -1.04 13.64 -16.07
CA GLY A 35 -1.65 14.89 -15.64
C GLY A 35 -1.86 14.92 -14.11
N ALA A 36 -2.42 13.84 -13.55
CA ALA A 36 -2.67 13.70 -12.12
C ALA A 36 -1.36 13.73 -11.30
N LEU A 37 -0.30 13.05 -11.76
CA LEU A 37 1.00 13.02 -11.06
C LEU A 37 1.67 14.37 -10.90
N ARG A 38 1.28 15.39 -11.67
CA ARG A 38 1.80 16.76 -11.54
C ARG A 38 1.21 17.55 -10.38
N VAL A 39 0.07 17.10 -9.85
CA VAL A 39 -0.68 17.84 -8.82
C VAL A 39 -0.86 17.08 -7.51
N VAL A 40 -0.39 15.83 -7.46
CA VAL A 40 -0.46 15.00 -6.26
C VAL A 40 0.90 14.86 -5.58
N LYS A 41 0.90 14.57 -4.29
CA LYS A 41 2.12 14.26 -3.53
C LYS A 41 2.34 12.76 -3.34
N THR A 42 1.28 11.96 -3.44
CA THR A 42 1.35 10.52 -3.24
C THR A 42 0.55 9.80 -4.33
N ALA A 43 1.13 8.75 -4.88
CA ALA A 43 0.50 7.84 -5.82
C ALA A 43 0.18 6.51 -5.14
N GLY A 44 -1.11 6.15 -5.09
CA GLY A 44 -1.57 4.82 -4.70
C GLY A 44 -1.62 3.91 -5.91
N ILE A 45 -0.69 2.97 -6.01
CA ILE A 45 -0.62 2.01 -7.12
C ILE A 45 -1.37 0.74 -6.73
N VAL A 46 -2.53 0.54 -7.34
CA VAL A 46 -3.40 -0.60 -7.03
C VAL A 46 -2.95 -1.84 -7.80
N VAL A 47 -2.70 -2.92 -7.07
CA VAL A 47 -2.35 -4.25 -7.59
C VAL A 47 -3.35 -5.29 -7.11
N GLY A 48 -3.71 -6.23 -7.96
CA GLY A 48 -4.66 -7.30 -7.58
C GLY A 48 -3.97 -8.43 -6.85
N SER A 49 -4.59 -8.94 -5.78
CA SER A 49 -4.07 -10.06 -4.98
C SER A 49 -3.91 -11.38 -5.78
N VAL A 50 -4.63 -11.52 -6.88
CA VAL A 50 -4.58 -12.69 -7.78
C VAL A 50 -3.65 -12.43 -8.97
N SER A 51 -3.80 -11.27 -9.61
CA SER A 51 -3.03 -10.91 -10.82
C SER A 51 -1.59 -10.51 -10.50
N GLY A 52 -1.32 -10.02 -9.29
CA GLY A 52 -0.01 -9.54 -8.90
C GLY A 52 0.43 -8.28 -9.64
N LEU A 53 1.74 -8.12 -9.78
CA LEU A 53 2.36 -7.01 -10.48
C LEU A 53 2.03 -7.04 -11.98
N THR A 54 1.54 -5.93 -12.49
CA THR A 54 1.18 -5.75 -13.92
C THR A 54 2.08 -4.69 -14.56
N VAL A 55 2.19 -4.72 -15.89
CA VAL A 55 2.89 -3.68 -16.67
C VAL A 55 2.34 -2.28 -16.39
N GLY A 56 1.02 -2.18 -16.12
CA GLY A 56 0.39 -0.91 -15.72
C GLY A 56 0.94 -0.36 -14.41
N ALA A 57 1.09 -1.23 -13.40
CA ALA A 57 1.68 -0.86 -12.11
C ALA A 57 3.16 -0.48 -12.24
N GLU A 58 3.94 -1.19 -13.07
CA GLU A 58 5.34 -0.83 -13.35
C GLU A 58 5.45 0.57 -13.99
N LYS A 59 4.59 0.87 -14.97
CA LYS A 59 4.57 2.20 -15.60
C LYS A 59 4.12 3.30 -14.64
N ALA A 60 3.13 3.01 -13.77
CA ALA A 60 2.70 3.95 -12.75
C ALA A 60 3.85 4.26 -11.77
N TRP A 61 4.58 3.24 -11.34
CA TRP A 61 5.77 3.40 -10.53
C TRP A 61 6.82 4.27 -11.23
N ALA A 62 7.22 3.93 -12.45
CA ALA A 62 8.25 4.65 -13.20
C ALA A 62 7.89 6.13 -13.42
N ASN A 63 6.61 6.42 -13.76
CA ASN A 63 6.15 7.80 -13.92
C ASN A 63 6.11 8.55 -12.58
N SER A 64 5.76 7.88 -11.47
CA SER A 64 5.79 8.49 -10.13
C SER A 64 7.22 8.84 -9.70
N VAL A 65 8.20 7.95 -9.98
CA VAL A 65 9.63 8.25 -9.76
C VAL A 65 10.07 9.47 -10.57
N LYS A 66 9.74 9.49 -11.86
CA LYS A 66 10.11 10.60 -12.77
C LYS A 66 9.54 11.95 -12.32
N ASN A 67 8.37 11.96 -11.69
CA ASN A 67 7.70 13.17 -11.18
C ASN A 67 8.01 13.45 -9.71
N ASN A 68 8.90 12.69 -9.06
CA ASN A 68 9.25 12.83 -7.65
C ASN A 68 8.03 12.76 -6.71
N VAL A 69 7.11 11.84 -7.00
CA VAL A 69 5.89 11.62 -6.22
C VAL A 69 6.11 10.44 -5.27
N CYS A 70 5.73 10.57 -3.99
CA CYS A 70 5.72 9.46 -3.05
C CYS A 70 4.82 8.32 -3.56
N ARG A 71 5.16 7.08 -3.24
CA ARG A 71 4.48 5.89 -3.77
C ARG A 71 4.07 4.96 -2.66
N MET A 72 2.90 4.35 -2.81
CA MET A 72 2.46 3.21 -2.02
C MET A 72 1.76 2.20 -2.91
N PHE A 73 1.88 0.93 -2.59
CA PHE A 73 1.09 -0.12 -3.23
C PHE A 73 -0.16 -0.41 -2.38
N ILE A 74 -1.26 -0.68 -3.07
CA ILE A 74 -2.52 -1.09 -2.46
C ILE A 74 -2.88 -2.46 -3.04
N VAL A 75 -2.69 -3.51 -2.24
CA VAL A 75 -3.09 -4.87 -2.64
C VAL A 75 -4.59 -4.99 -2.47
N ASN A 76 -5.31 -5.07 -3.58
CA ASN A 76 -6.77 -5.09 -3.63
C ASN A 76 -7.32 -6.49 -3.94
N ARG A 77 -8.60 -6.70 -3.69
CA ARG A 77 -9.31 -7.97 -3.90
C ARG A 77 -8.78 -9.12 -3.06
N MET A 78 -8.48 -8.84 -1.80
CA MET A 78 -8.03 -9.87 -0.86
C MET A 78 -9.11 -10.92 -0.55
N ASP A 79 -10.37 -10.62 -0.85
CA ASP A 79 -11.54 -11.48 -0.79
C ASP A 79 -11.73 -12.38 -2.03
N ALA A 80 -10.92 -12.20 -3.07
CA ALA A 80 -11.03 -13.00 -4.29
C ALA A 80 -10.53 -14.44 -4.07
N GLU A 81 -11.13 -15.38 -4.78
CA GLU A 81 -10.64 -16.74 -4.86
C GLU A 81 -9.18 -16.77 -5.36
N ASN A 82 -8.31 -17.53 -4.72
CA ASN A 82 -6.88 -17.59 -4.99
C ASN A 82 -6.10 -16.27 -4.71
N ALA A 83 -6.64 -15.36 -3.87
CA ALA A 83 -5.88 -14.22 -3.38
C ALA A 83 -4.63 -14.68 -2.64
N ASN A 84 -3.48 -14.09 -2.97
CA ASN A 84 -2.20 -14.43 -2.36
C ASN A 84 -1.38 -13.15 -2.12
N TYR A 85 -1.46 -12.64 -0.88
CA TYR A 85 -0.78 -11.42 -0.47
C TYR A 85 0.75 -11.55 -0.55
N GLN A 86 1.29 -12.64 0.02
CA GLN A 86 2.75 -12.84 0.08
C GLN A 86 3.38 -12.90 -1.31
N LYS A 87 2.75 -13.63 -2.24
CA LYS A 87 3.22 -13.66 -3.64
C LYS A 87 3.28 -12.27 -4.26
N VAL A 88 2.31 -11.40 -3.95
CA VAL A 88 2.31 -10.01 -4.47
C VAL A 88 3.45 -9.20 -3.84
N VAL A 89 3.64 -9.30 -2.53
CA VAL A 89 4.76 -8.62 -1.84
C VAL A 89 6.10 -9.06 -2.40
N ASP A 90 6.30 -10.37 -2.61
CA ASP A 90 7.54 -10.91 -3.17
C ASP A 90 7.81 -10.35 -4.58
N GLN A 91 6.78 -10.33 -5.46
CA GLN A 91 6.89 -9.74 -6.79
C GLN A 91 7.24 -8.24 -6.77
N LEU A 92 6.67 -7.50 -5.80
CA LEU A 92 6.96 -6.09 -5.64
C LEU A 92 8.39 -5.86 -5.14
N ARG A 93 8.87 -6.69 -4.21
CA ARG A 93 10.24 -6.64 -3.69
C ARG A 93 11.27 -7.02 -4.76
N ASP A 94 11.01 -8.07 -5.51
CA ASP A 94 11.87 -8.50 -6.62
C ASP A 94 12.05 -7.41 -7.67
N LYS A 95 11.00 -6.62 -7.91
CA LYS A 95 11.00 -5.59 -8.95
C LYS A 95 11.49 -4.23 -8.45
N PHE A 96 11.13 -3.83 -7.24
CA PHE A 96 11.32 -2.46 -6.75
C PHE A 96 12.27 -2.36 -5.55
N GLY A 97 12.75 -3.49 -5.06
CA GLY A 97 13.73 -3.58 -3.98
C GLY A 97 13.12 -3.81 -2.59
N THR A 98 14.01 -4.03 -1.64
CA THR A 98 13.68 -4.40 -0.25
C THR A 98 13.04 -3.27 0.56
N SER A 99 13.09 -2.02 0.07
CA SER A 99 12.38 -0.89 0.68
C SER A 99 10.85 -0.95 0.53
N VAL A 100 10.34 -1.96 -0.21
CA VAL A 100 8.91 -2.27 -0.23
C VAL A 100 8.55 -3.07 1.01
N VAL A 101 7.98 -2.39 1.99
CA VAL A 101 7.63 -2.97 3.30
C VAL A 101 6.12 -2.92 3.55
N PRO A 102 5.55 -3.94 4.22
CA PRO A 102 4.12 -4.00 4.49
C PRO A 102 3.74 -3.10 5.68
N MET A 103 2.87 -2.13 5.46
CA MET A 103 2.29 -1.28 6.51
C MET A 103 1.01 -1.90 7.09
N LEU A 104 0.30 -2.68 6.29
CA LEU A 104 -0.93 -3.38 6.65
C LEU A 104 -0.79 -4.86 6.29
N LEU A 105 -1.08 -5.74 7.23
CA LEU A 105 -1.11 -7.19 7.02
C LEU A 105 -2.56 -7.67 6.93
N PRO A 106 -2.92 -8.56 5.97
CA PRO A 106 -4.28 -9.07 5.86
C PRO A 106 -4.57 -10.13 6.92
N ILE A 107 -5.79 -10.11 7.47
CA ILE A 107 -6.32 -11.16 8.34
C ILE A 107 -7.08 -12.14 7.47
N GLY A 108 -6.44 -13.26 7.10
CA GLY A 108 -6.97 -14.25 6.16
C GLY A 108 -6.87 -13.82 4.70
N SER A 109 -7.39 -14.69 3.81
CA SER A 109 -7.41 -14.45 2.36
C SER A 109 -8.59 -15.15 1.72
N GLY A 110 -9.01 -14.70 0.53
CA GLY A 110 -10.17 -15.26 -0.17
C GLY A 110 -11.43 -15.21 0.68
N ALA A 111 -12.15 -16.32 0.78
CA ALA A 111 -13.37 -16.41 1.59
C ALA A 111 -13.15 -16.21 3.10
N SER A 112 -11.92 -16.36 3.59
CA SER A 112 -11.55 -16.14 4.99
C SER A 112 -11.03 -14.72 5.29
N PHE A 113 -10.93 -13.85 4.28
CA PHE A 113 -10.49 -12.47 4.49
C PHE A 113 -11.49 -11.71 5.37
N LYS A 114 -11.03 -11.20 6.51
CA LYS A 114 -11.87 -10.52 7.49
C LYS A 114 -11.51 -9.07 7.68
N GLY A 115 -10.23 -8.71 7.51
CA GLY A 115 -9.76 -7.38 7.81
C GLY A 115 -8.25 -7.23 7.67
N VAL A 116 -7.68 -6.27 8.39
CA VAL A 116 -6.25 -5.95 8.33
C VAL A 116 -5.69 -5.61 9.70
N VAL A 117 -4.40 -5.86 9.89
CA VAL A 117 -3.61 -5.34 11.02
C VAL A 117 -2.80 -4.15 10.54
N ASN A 118 -2.91 -3.01 11.22
CA ASN A 118 -2.01 -1.88 11.08
C ASN A 118 -0.75 -2.17 11.91
N VAL A 119 0.37 -2.40 11.24
CA VAL A 119 1.64 -2.78 11.89
C VAL A 119 2.14 -1.66 12.80
N LEU A 120 2.12 -0.40 12.34
CA LEU A 120 2.64 0.74 13.09
C LEU A 120 1.85 1.04 14.37
N GLU A 121 0.53 0.88 14.34
CA GLU A 121 -0.32 1.14 15.51
C GLU A 121 -0.54 -0.12 16.35
N ASN A 122 -0.13 -1.28 15.86
CA ASN A 122 -0.42 -2.61 16.41
C ASN A 122 -1.93 -2.77 16.71
N LYS A 123 -2.76 -2.44 15.72
CA LYS A 123 -4.22 -2.50 15.80
C LYS A 123 -4.79 -3.30 14.67
N ALA A 124 -5.79 -4.11 14.98
CA ALA A 124 -6.52 -4.89 13.99
C ALA A 124 -7.91 -4.31 13.73
N PHE A 125 -8.32 -4.33 12.46
CA PHE A 125 -9.61 -3.83 12.02
C PHE A 125 -10.32 -4.87 11.17
N GLU A 126 -11.60 -5.10 11.49
CA GLU A 126 -12.50 -5.99 10.76
C GLU A 126 -13.67 -5.21 10.17
N GLY A 127 -14.15 -5.64 9.01
CA GLY A 127 -15.34 -5.10 8.38
C GLY A 127 -15.11 -4.50 7.00
N THR A 128 -16.20 -4.02 6.40
CA THR A 128 -16.20 -3.41 5.07
C THR A 128 -16.91 -2.06 5.09
N GLY A 129 -16.36 -1.09 4.39
CA GLY A 129 -16.97 0.23 4.20
C GLY A 129 -17.22 0.96 5.53
N LYS A 130 -18.48 1.31 5.81
CA LYS A 130 -18.88 2.07 7.02
C LYS A 130 -18.90 1.25 8.31
N GLY A 131 -18.67 -0.06 8.21
CA GLY A 131 -18.73 -1.00 9.32
C GLY A 131 -17.38 -1.42 9.89
N LEU A 132 -16.33 -0.61 9.69
CA LEU A 132 -14.99 -0.91 10.21
C LEU A 132 -15.01 -0.89 11.76
N LYS A 133 -14.58 -1.99 12.38
CA LYS A 133 -14.46 -2.15 13.82
C LYS A 133 -13.05 -2.52 14.20
N GLU A 134 -12.55 -1.91 15.27
CA GLU A 134 -11.31 -2.34 15.91
C GLU A 134 -11.57 -3.66 16.67
N ILE A 135 -10.70 -4.63 16.45
CA ILE A 135 -10.72 -5.95 17.08
C ILE A 135 -9.38 -6.25 17.75
N PRO A 136 -9.31 -7.21 18.68
CA PRO A 136 -8.02 -7.67 19.20
C PRO A 136 -7.13 -8.20 18.06
N VAL A 137 -5.83 -7.87 18.14
CA VAL A 137 -4.85 -8.41 17.19
C VAL A 137 -4.81 -9.93 17.33
N PRO A 138 -4.90 -10.70 16.22
CA PRO A 138 -4.82 -12.15 16.27
C PRO A 138 -3.46 -12.61 16.83
N ALA A 139 -3.49 -13.49 17.83
CA ALA A 139 -2.28 -13.94 18.52
C ALA A 139 -1.31 -14.72 17.61
N ASP A 140 -1.84 -15.38 16.59
CA ASP A 140 -1.08 -16.12 15.58
C ASP A 140 -0.34 -15.23 14.57
N MET A 141 -0.59 -13.92 14.56
CA MET A 141 0.08 -12.95 13.71
C MET A 141 1.23 -12.20 14.43
N ALA A 142 1.52 -12.49 15.70
CA ALA A 142 2.50 -11.75 16.50
C ALA A 142 3.89 -11.73 15.85
N ASP A 143 4.38 -12.87 15.39
CA ASP A 143 5.69 -13.01 14.75
C ASP A 143 5.76 -12.27 13.41
N GLU A 144 4.68 -12.35 12.61
CA GLU A 144 4.58 -11.66 11.32
C GLU A 144 4.57 -10.13 11.50
N ILE A 145 3.84 -9.65 12.52
CA ILE A 145 3.80 -8.22 12.87
C ILE A 145 5.18 -7.73 13.34
N ALA A 146 5.86 -8.50 14.21
CA ALA A 146 7.20 -8.16 14.68
C ALA A 146 8.19 -8.05 13.52
N THR A 147 8.20 -9.05 12.62
CA THR A 147 9.05 -9.04 11.42
C THR A 147 8.73 -7.83 10.52
N ALA A 148 7.46 -7.55 10.28
CA ALA A 148 7.07 -6.40 9.46
C ALA A 148 7.47 -5.06 10.10
N MET A 149 7.41 -4.94 11.43
CA MET A 149 7.86 -3.76 12.15
C MET A 149 9.38 -3.56 12.01
N GLU A 150 10.18 -4.62 12.14
CA GLU A 150 11.62 -4.56 11.92
C GLU A 150 11.95 -4.09 10.49
N GLU A 151 11.28 -4.66 9.49
CA GLU A 151 11.46 -4.26 8.08
C GLU A 151 11.10 -2.79 7.83
N ILE A 152 10.01 -2.30 8.46
CA ILE A 152 9.60 -0.89 8.36
C ILE A 152 10.67 0.01 9.01
N THR A 153 11.15 -0.36 10.18
CA THR A 153 12.16 0.40 10.93
C THR A 153 13.46 0.47 10.14
N GLU A 154 13.93 -0.65 9.60
CA GLU A 154 15.14 -0.70 8.76
C GLU A 154 14.99 0.15 7.49
N ALA A 155 13.85 0.05 6.81
CA ALA A 155 13.58 0.84 5.62
C ALA A 155 13.48 2.34 5.89
N ALA A 156 12.92 2.73 7.05
CA ALA A 156 12.85 4.11 7.48
C ALA A 156 14.24 4.65 7.88
N ALA A 157 15.02 3.87 8.63
CA ALA A 157 16.39 4.22 9.00
C ALA A 157 17.27 4.42 7.75
N GLY A 158 17.12 3.56 6.74
CA GLY A 158 17.86 3.66 5.47
C GLY A 158 17.56 4.91 4.62
N ALA A 159 16.55 5.69 4.97
CA ALA A 159 16.18 6.90 4.23
C ALA A 159 16.95 8.16 4.68
N ASP A 160 17.59 8.15 5.85
CA ASP A 160 18.27 9.30 6.44
C ASP A 160 19.46 8.84 7.29
N ASP A 161 20.63 9.46 7.11
CA ASP A 161 21.87 9.09 7.80
C ASP A 161 21.78 9.25 9.32
N GLU A 162 21.06 10.25 9.83
CA GLU A 162 20.87 10.49 11.26
C GLU A 162 19.96 9.40 11.86
N LEU A 163 18.90 9.02 11.16
CA LEU A 163 18.02 7.92 11.57
C LEU A 163 18.76 6.58 11.57
N MET A 164 19.63 6.36 10.57
CA MET A 164 20.46 5.16 10.50
C MET A 164 21.40 5.07 11.71
N MET A 165 22.03 6.17 12.12
CA MET A 165 22.90 6.20 13.30
C MET A 165 22.12 5.84 14.56
N LYS A 166 20.95 6.42 14.78
CA LYS A 166 20.09 6.11 15.94
C LYS A 166 19.66 4.64 15.94
N TYR A 167 19.28 4.10 14.80
CA TYR A 167 18.93 2.69 14.66
C TYR A 167 20.09 1.76 15.04
N LEU A 168 21.31 2.06 14.59
CA LEU A 168 22.51 1.29 14.94
C LEU A 168 22.92 1.41 16.43
N GLU A 169 22.61 2.52 17.07
CA GLU A 169 22.80 2.76 18.50
C GLU A 169 21.72 2.12 19.37
N GLY A 170 20.67 1.56 18.78
CA GLY A 170 19.55 0.91 19.46
C GLY A 170 18.59 1.90 20.12
N GLU A 171 18.53 3.13 19.64
CA GLU A 171 17.51 4.10 20.04
C GLU A 171 16.20 3.81 19.26
N GLU A 172 15.06 3.69 19.98
CA GLU A 172 13.73 3.52 19.41
C GLU A 172 13.14 4.82 18.86
#